data_082d88edf020547cdb68b017802ee28e
#
_entry.id   082d88edf020547cdb68b017802ee28e
#
_cell.length_a   1.000
_cell.length_b   1.000
_cell.length_c   1.000
_cell.angle_alpha   90.00
_cell.angle_beta   90.00
_cell.angle_gamma   90.00
#
_symmetry.space_group_name_H-M   'P 1'
#
loop_
_entity.id
_entity.type
_entity.pdbx_description
1 polymer ?
#
loop_
_entity_poly.entity_id
_entity_poly.type
_entity_poly.pdbx_seq_one_letter_code
_entity_poly.pdbx_strand_id
1 'polypeptide(L)'
;MNETICAVATKAGGAIAVIRISGPESISITDKVFRGIKNRKLADAKAYTVNYGHIIDKNEEEIDDVLVTVFRAPHSYTGEDSIEISCHGSEYIVKTIIQVLIDAGCHQAAPGEYTRRAYLNGKMDLSQAEAVADLISSTNRATHKLALSQLKGHFSSELSLLRDQLLKITSLLELELDFSDHEELEFADRSELKALAQKIDERISTLAHSFETGNAIKQGIPVAIIGKTNVGKSTLLNRLLHEDKAIVSDIHGTTRDVIEDTTQINGITFRFIDTAGIRQTDDTIEQLGIQRSYQKLEEATIVLWLLDSQPSVEEINDIFRKAASEDYYQGILAATDEELVSTDYRGNSYSSIVDLKLTDVVDGNLIKVVAWYDNEWGYSNRLVELSVDFGKMGQ
;
A
#
# COMPACT_ATOMS: atom_id res chain seq x y z
N MET A 1 -5.86 22.11 20.08
CA MET A 1 -4.54 21.48 20.27
C MET A 1 -3.60 22.57 20.75
N ASN A 2 -3.36 22.65 22.06
CA ASN A 2 -2.57 23.77 22.61
C ASN A 2 -1.17 23.35 23.06
N GLU A 3 -0.81 22.06 22.85
CA GLU A 3 0.44 21.53 23.35
C GLU A 3 1.53 21.57 22.28
N THR A 4 2.72 22.00 22.67
CA THR A 4 3.90 21.97 21.81
C THR A 4 4.55 20.58 21.90
N ILE A 5 4.78 19.95 20.75
CA ILE A 5 5.33 18.60 20.65
C ILE A 5 6.76 18.60 20.13
N CYS A 6 7.54 17.58 20.51
CA CYS A 6 8.87 17.34 19.96
C CYS A 6 9.11 15.85 19.69
N ALA A 7 9.88 15.55 18.66
CA ALA A 7 10.35 14.20 18.35
C ALA A 7 11.59 14.23 17.44
N VAL A 8 12.29 13.11 17.38
CA VAL A 8 13.35 12.88 16.40
C VAL A 8 12.72 12.64 15.03
N ALA A 9 13.16 13.40 14.03
CA ALA A 9 12.67 13.30 12.65
C ALA A 9 13.53 12.41 11.75
N THR A 10 14.73 12.04 12.18
CA THR A 10 15.68 11.18 11.45
C THR A 10 15.75 9.78 12.05
N LYS A 11 16.19 8.79 11.25
CA LYS A 11 16.52 7.46 11.79
C LYS A 11 17.69 7.56 12.79
N ALA A 12 17.69 6.69 13.79
CA ALA A 12 18.82 6.55 14.71
C ALA A 12 20.08 6.04 13.99
N GLY A 13 21.27 6.44 14.52
CA GLY A 13 22.58 5.94 14.06
C GLY A 13 23.22 6.71 12.91
N GLY A 14 22.65 7.83 12.44
CA GLY A 14 23.29 8.74 11.49
C GLY A 14 24.33 9.67 12.17
N ALA A 15 25.22 10.28 11.38
CA ALA A 15 26.16 11.28 11.90
C ALA A 15 25.46 12.55 12.39
N ILE A 16 24.30 12.86 11.81
CA ILE A 16 23.46 14.03 12.14
C ILE A 16 22.07 13.52 12.45
N ALA A 17 21.44 14.07 13.49
CA ALA A 17 20.05 13.90 13.82
C ALA A 17 19.30 15.23 13.73
N VAL A 18 18.03 15.17 13.35
CA VAL A 18 17.12 16.32 13.35
C VAL A 18 16.01 16.07 14.37
N ILE A 19 15.85 17.00 15.30
CA ILE A 19 14.75 17.01 16.26
C ILE A 19 13.78 18.10 15.81
N ARG A 20 12.51 17.75 15.64
CA ARG A 20 11.44 18.68 15.24
C ARG A 20 10.56 19.03 16.43
N ILE A 21 10.25 20.31 16.57
CA ILE A 21 9.36 20.86 17.57
C ILE A 21 8.24 21.58 16.81
N SER A 22 6.99 21.42 17.22
CA SER A 22 5.84 22.10 16.58
C SER A 22 4.78 22.45 17.60
N GLY A 23 4.24 23.64 17.48
CA GLY A 23 3.20 24.14 18.36
C GLY A 23 3.38 25.60 18.72
N PRO A 24 2.41 26.20 19.44
CA PRO A 24 2.37 27.64 19.71
C PRO A 24 3.56 28.14 20.53
N GLU A 25 4.16 27.29 21.37
CA GLU A 25 5.28 27.65 22.21
C GLU A 25 6.62 27.09 21.72
N SER A 26 6.69 26.55 20.49
CA SER A 26 7.89 25.91 19.95
C SER A 26 9.13 26.80 20.03
N ILE A 27 8.98 28.08 19.69
CA ILE A 27 10.07 29.06 19.70
C ILE A 27 10.44 29.47 21.12
N SER A 28 9.47 29.77 21.99
CA SER A 28 9.70 30.20 23.36
C SER A 28 10.31 29.08 24.22
N ILE A 29 9.90 27.83 24.00
CA ILE A 29 10.48 26.66 24.70
C ILE A 29 11.91 26.44 24.24
N THR A 30 12.17 26.51 22.94
CA THR A 30 13.53 26.29 22.41
C THR A 30 14.48 27.41 22.87
N ASP A 31 14.00 28.67 22.94
CA ASP A 31 14.82 29.80 23.46
C ASP A 31 15.26 29.63 24.90
N LYS A 32 14.56 28.82 25.74
CA LYS A 32 15.00 28.53 27.12
C LYS A 32 16.28 27.71 27.16
N VAL A 33 16.45 26.79 26.21
CA VAL A 33 17.51 25.78 26.19
C VAL A 33 18.59 26.04 25.12
N PHE A 34 18.34 26.96 24.18
CA PHE A 34 19.26 27.33 23.10
C PHE A 34 20.05 28.59 23.47
N ARG A 35 21.32 28.59 23.17
CA ARG A 35 22.22 29.74 23.27
C ARG A 35 22.83 30.05 21.93
N GLY A 36 22.30 31.06 21.26
CA GLY A 36 22.80 31.53 19.96
C GLY A 36 24.06 32.37 20.08
N ILE A 37 24.85 32.44 19.01
CA ILE A 37 26.00 33.35 18.92
C ILE A 37 25.55 34.80 19.22
N LYS A 38 26.30 35.49 20.04
CA LYS A 38 26.00 36.87 20.46
C LYS A 38 24.65 37.00 21.21
N ASN A 39 24.22 35.97 21.89
CA ASN A 39 22.96 35.93 22.67
C ASN A 39 21.72 36.25 21.83
N ARG A 40 21.72 35.92 20.53
CA ARG A 40 20.53 36.07 19.66
C ARG A 40 19.45 35.08 20.08
N LYS A 41 18.23 35.58 20.27
CA LYS A 41 17.06 34.76 20.55
C LYS A 41 16.41 34.31 19.24
N LEU A 42 15.86 33.10 19.26
CA LEU A 42 15.08 32.56 18.12
C LEU A 42 13.77 33.34 17.91
N ALA A 43 13.25 33.97 18.97
CA ALA A 43 12.09 34.86 18.88
C ALA A 43 12.31 36.01 17.86
N ASP A 44 13.53 36.51 17.74
CA ASP A 44 13.91 37.59 16.83
C ASP A 44 14.33 37.08 15.44
N ALA A 45 14.44 35.75 15.26
CA ALA A 45 14.87 35.14 14.01
C ALA A 45 13.76 35.22 12.94
N LYS A 46 14.15 35.53 11.72
CA LYS A 46 13.24 35.47 10.57
C LYS A 46 12.90 34.01 10.24
N ALA A 47 11.70 33.79 9.68
CA ALA A 47 11.33 32.49 9.14
C ALA A 47 12.36 32.01 8.10
N TYR A 48 12.57 30.71 8.03
CA TYR A 48 13.49 30.04 7.09
C TYR A 48 14.96 30.45 7.26
N THR A 49 15.34 30.84 8.47
CA THR A 49 16.75 31.12 8.79
C THR A 49 17.35 30.05 9.70
N VAL A 50 18.62 29.76 9.46
CA VAL A 50 19.42 28.85 10.27
C VAL A 50 20.23 29.65 11.27
N ASN A 51 20.14 29.26 12.53
CA ASN A 51 20.84 29.91 13.64
C ASN A 51 21.80 28.91 14.28
N TYR A 52 23.09 29.25 14.32
CA TYR A 52 24.09 28.43 14.99
C TYR A 52 24.19 28.81 16.48
N GLY A 53 24.36 27.79 17.29
CA GLY A 53 24.52 27.93 18.75
C GLY A 53 24.65 26.55 19.38
N HIS A 54 24.44 26.48 20.68
CA HIS A 54 24.48 25.23 21.43
C HIS A 54 23.25 25.07 22.30
N ILE A 55 22.91 23.82 22.59
CA ILE A 55 21.87 23.43 23.57
C ILE A 55 22.52 23.24 24.93
N ILE A 56 21.88 23.79 25.96
CA ILE A 56 22.32 23.66 27.36
C ILE A 56 21.29 22.86 28.15
N ASP A 57 21.79 22.23 29.20
CA ASP A 57 20.98 21.60 30.22
C ASP A 57 20.50 22.59 31.32
N LYS A 58 19.80 22.08 32.33
CA LYS A 58 19.33 22.86 33.51
C LYS A 58 20.44 23.43 34.38
N ASN A 59 21.66 22.94 34.25
CA ASN A 59 22.85 23.40 35.01
C ASN A 59 23.66 24.38 34.15
N GLU A 60 23.17 24.77 32.96
CA GLU A 60 23.85 25.57 31.96
C GLU A 60 25.09 24.87 31.35
N GLU A 61 25.17 23.53 31.47
CA GLU A 61 26.19 22.75 30.80
C GLU A 61 25.82 22.53 29.31
N GLU A 62 26.81 22.68 28.44
CA GLU A 62 26.66 22.50 27.02
C GLU A 62 26.50 21.03 26.67
N ILE A 63 25.41 20.69 25.90
CA ILE A 63 25.12 19.34 25.47
C ILE A 63 25.69 19.10 24.05
N ASP A 64 25.46 20.04 23.15
CA ASP A 64 25.90 19.90 21.76
C ASP A 64 25.84 21.24 21.00
N ASP A 65 26.73 21.39 20.03
CA ASP A 65 26.66 22.43 19.00
C ASP A 65 25.61 22.09 17.96
N VAL A 66 24.69 23.03 17.71
CA VAL A 66 23.52 22.78 16.87
C VAL A 66 23.26 23.87 15.81
N LEU A 67 22.54 23.47 14.77
CA LEU A 67 21.92 24.39 13.84
C LEU A 67 20.41 24.37 14.07
N VAL A 68 19.82 25.54 14.33
CA VAL A 68 18.38 25.68 14.60
C VAL A 68 17.72 26.43 13.46
N THR A 69 16.76 25.77 12.80
CA THR A 69 15.95 26.37 11.74
C THR A 69 14.58 26.78 12.28
N VAL A 70 14.16 28.00 11.98
CA VAL A 70 12.87 28.56 12.45
C VAL A 70 11.87 28.59 11.31
N PHE A 71 10.67 28.06 11.55
CA PHE A 71 9.51 28.13 10.66
C PHE A 71 8.38 28.82 11.38
N ARG A 72 7.76 29.81 10.71
CA ARG A 72 6.62 30.55 11.26
C ARG A 72 5.31 30.12 10.63
N ALA A 73 4.28 30.01 11.44
CA ALA A 73 2.91 29.79 10.97
C ALA A 73 2.48 30.87 9.95
N PRO A 74 1.70 30.51 8.93
CA PRO A 74 1.24 29.19 8.54
C PRO A 74 2.24 28.43 7.61
N HIS A 75 3.44 28.95 7.42
CA HIS A 75 4.42 28.47 6.44
C HIS A 75 5.39 27.46 7.05
N SER A 76 4.85 26.39 7.63
CA SER A 76 5.58 25.22 8.14
C SER A 76 4.92 23.94 7.66
N TYR A 77 5.50 22.78 7.97
CA TYR A 77 4.91 21.49 7.64
C TYR A 77 3.55 21.28 8.30
N THR A 78 3.45 21.59 9.60
CA THR A 78 2.21 21.44 10.36
C THR A 78 1.25 22.62 10.25
N GLY A 79 1.70 23.74 9.68
CA GLY A 79 0.96 25.03 9.72
C GLY A 79 1.10 25.77 11.04
N GLU A 80 1.81 25.24 12.04
CA GLU A 80 2.12 25.86 13.32
C GLU A 80 3.52 26.50 13.29
N ASP A 81 3.88 27.29 14.31
CA ASP A 81 5.29 27.64 14.53
C ASP A 81 6.08 26.35 14.78
N SER A 82 7.21 26.19 14.11
CA SER A 82 8.01 24.98 14.18
C SER A 82 9.51 25.30 14.20
N ILE A 83 10.24 24.45 14.91
CA ILE A 83 11.70 24.49 15.01
C ILE A 83 12.26 23.16 14.57
N GLU A 84 13.36 23.18 13.83
CA GLU A 84 14.19 22.00 13.58
C GLU A 84 15.58 22.22 14.14
N ILE A 85 16.00 21.35 15.05
CA ILE A 85 17.33 21.33 15.66
C ILE A 85 18.13 20.22 14.99
N SER A 86 19.17 20.58 14.25
CA SER A 86 20.16 19.64 13.71
C SER A 86 21.31 19.53 14.70
N CYS A 87 21.52 18.33 15.25
CA CYS A 87 22.53 17.99 16.25
C CYS A 87 23.36 16.80 15.80
N HIS A 88 24.44 16.46 16.52
CA HIS A 88 25.13 15.21 16.29
C HIS A 88 24.24 14.00 16.59
N GLY A 89 24.34 12.95 15.76
CA GLY A 89 23.45 11.78 15.80
C GLY A 89 23.77 10.76 16.89
N SER A 90 24.49 11.15 17.94
CA SER A 90 24.71 10.32 19.12
C SER A 90 23.41 10.05 19.86
N GLU A 91 23.17 8.78 20.20
CA GLU A 91 21.97 8.39 20.96
C GLU A 91 21.87 9.13 22.29
N TYR A 92 23.00 9.37 22.96
CA TYR A 92 23.06 10.14 24.18
C TYR A 92 22.64 11.60 23.98
N ILE A 93 23.20 12.28 22.95
CA ILE A 93 22.91 13.69 22.64
C ILE A 93 21.43 13.84 22.31
N VAL A 94 20.91 13.00 21.41
CA VAL A 94 19.53 13.06 20.96
C VAL A 94 18.54 12.85 22.13
N LYS A 95 18.78 11.85 22.98
CA LYS A 95 17.95 11.59 24.18
C LYS A 95 18.01 12.76 25.15
N THR A 96 19.19 13.31 25.38
CA THR A 96 19.39 14.42 26.32
C THR A 96 18.69 15.69 25.83
N ILE A 97 18.81 16.03 24.54
CA ILE A 97 18.11 17.20 23.97
C ILE A 97 16.58 17.01 24.03
N ILE A 98 16.04 15.84 23.72
CA ILE A 98 14.60 15.57 23.86
C ILE A 98 14.16 15.75 25.32
N GLN A 99 14.92 15.21 26.28
CA GLN A 99 14.57 15.35 27.68
C GLN A 99 14.56 16.82 28.15
N VAL A 100 15.57 17.59 27.78
CA VAL A 100 15.65 19.02 28.10
C VAL A 100 14.49 19.80 27.50
N LEU A 101 14.07 19.47 26.27
CA LEU A 101 12.90 20.08 25.63
C LEU A 101 11.60 19.72 26.37
N ILE A 102 11.45 18.46 26.81
CA ILE A 102 10.30 18.02 27.61
C ILE A 102 10.29 18.75 28.97
N ASP A 103 11.40 18.83 29.64
CA ASP A 103 11.53 19.56 30.90
C ASP A 103 11.23 21.06 30.75
N ALA A 104 11.50 21.62 29.56
CA ALA A 104 11.19 23.02 29.22
C ALA A 104 9.72 23.28 28.86
N GLY A 105 8.90 22.21 28.63
CA GLY A 105 7.46 22.30 28.39
C GLY A 105 6.97 21.65 27.09
N CYS A 106 7.80 20.91 26.34
CA CYS A 106 7.35 20.11 25.23
C CYS A 106 6.73 18.78 25.69
N HIS A 107 5.86 18.23 24.85
CA HIS A 107 5.36 16.86 24.96
C HIS A 107 6.00 16.00 23.88
N GLN A 108 6.22 14.73 24.16
CA GLN A 108 6.70 13.81 23.13
C GLN A 108 5.60 13.56 22.11
N ALA A 109 5.89 13.76 20.83
CA ALA A 109 4.94 13.53 19.75
C ALA A 109 4.60 12.04 19.60
N ALA A 110 3.33 11.74 19.37
CA ALA A 110 2.88 10.42 18.99
C ALA A 110 3.29 10.10 17.53
N PRO A 111 3.40 8.81 17.14
CA PRO A 111 3.64 8.43 15.75
C PRO A 111 2.61 9.08 14.79
N GLY A 112 3.10 9.72 13.72
CA GLY A 112 2.27 10.41 12.73
C GLY A 112 1.67 11.75 13.18
N GLU A 113 1.95 12.24 14.40
CA GLU A 113 1.28 13.43 14.94
C GLU A 113 1.55 14.70 14.13
N TYR A 114 2.74 14.90 13.61
CA TYR A 114 3.03 16.06 12.75
C TYR A 114 2.15 16.07 11.49
N THR A 115 1.99 14.92 10.82
CA THR A 115 1.14 14.79 9.64
C THR A 115 -0.33 14.97 10.00
N ARG A 116 -0.77 14.43 11.15
CA ARG A 116 -2.13 14.65 11.67
C ARG A 116 -2.40 16.14 11.91
N ARG A 117 -1.45 16.88 12.48
CA ARG A 117 -1.59 18.34 12.69
C ARG A 117 -1.62 19.10 11.36
N ALA A 118 -0.78 18.70 10.40
CA ALA A 118 -0.80 19.28 9.06
C ALA A 118 -2.17 19.09 8.38
N TYR A 119 -2.77 17.90 8.48
CA TYR A 119 -4.12 17.64 8.00
C TYR A 119 -5.17 18.52 8.71
N LEU A 120 -5.17 18.56 10.04
CA LEU A 120 -6.13 19.35 10.82
C LEU A 120 -6.02 20.86 10.59
N ASN A 121 -4.82 21.35 10.27
CA ASN A 121 -4.55 22.73 9.92
C ASN A 121 -4.75 23.03 8.42
N GLY A 122 -5.32 22.09 7.65
CA GLY A 122 -5.65 22.30 6.24
C GLY A 122 -4.44 22.41 5.29
N LYS A 123 -3.26 21.92 5.72
CA LYS A 123 -2.04 21.91 4.89
C LYS A 123 -2.07 20.81 3.84
N MET A 124 -2.81 19.75 4.10
CA MET A 124 -3.00 18.59 3.23
C MET A 124 -4.34 17.93 3.52
N ASP A 125 -4.87 17.21 2.58
CA ASP A 125 -6.03 16.35 2.78
C ASP A 125 -5.64 14.96 3.32
N LEU A 126 -6.65 14.11 3.60
CA LEU A 126 -6.43 12.79 4.20
C LEU A 126 -5.63 11.87 3.26
N SER A 127 -5.90 11.92 1.95
CA SER A 127 -5.19 11.14 0.94
C SER A 127 -3.72 11.53 0.85
N GLN A 128 -3.44 12.84 0.91
CA GLN A 128 -2.06 13.36 0.95
C GLN A 128 -1.34 12.98 2.24
N ALA A 129 -2.05 12.98 3.38
CA ALA A 129 -1.50 12.57 4.67
C ALA A 129 -1.09 11.09 4.67
N GLU A 130 -1.89 10.21 4.07
CA GLU A 130 -1.54 8.80 3.87
C GLU A 130 -0.33 8.65 2.94
N ALA A 131 -0.30 9.41 1.84
CA ALA A 131 0.79 9.38 0.89
C ALA A 131 2.16 9.77 1.47
N VAL A 132 2.21 10.53 2.58
CA VAL A 132 3.47 10.81 3.30
C VAL A 132 4.09 9.52 3.84
N ALA A 133 3.29 8.66 4.46
CA ALA A 133 3.78 7.38 4.99
C ALA A 133 4.23 6.45 3.84
N ASP A 134 3.47 6.41 2.76
CA ASP A 134 3.80 5.63 1.57
C ASP A 134 5.10 6.10 0.90
N LEU A 135 5.31 7.41 0.84
CA LEU A 135 6.54 7.99 0.29
C LEU A 135 7.78 7.62 1.12
N ILE A 136 7.64 7.66 2.45
CA ILE A 136 8.72 7.28 3.38
C ILE A 136 9.05 5.79 3.29
N SER A 137 8.05 4.93 3.13
CA SER A 137 8.20 3.48 3.04
C SER A 137 8.52 2.98 1.63
N SER A 138 8.50 3.84 0.61
CA SER A 138 8.72 3.44 -0.78
C SER A 138 10.13 2.88 -0.99
N THR A 139 10.20 1.66 -1.53
CA THR A 139 11.47 0.94 -1.77
C THR A 139 11.85 0.86 -3.24
N ASN A 140 10.94 1.22 -4.15
CA ASN A 140 11.18 1.16 -5.60
C ASN A 140 10.62 2.39 -6.32
N ARG A 141 11.03 2.56 -7.60
CA ARG A 141 10.64 3.71 -8.42
C ARG A 141 9.12 3.80 -8.65
N ALA A 142 8.44 2.67 -8.77
CA ALA A 142 7.01 2.65 -9.06
C ALA A 142 6.20 3.11 -7.84
N THR A 143 6.48 2.57 -6.64
CA THR A 143 5.84 2.99 -5.38
C THR A 143 6.13 4.45 -5.06
N HIS A 144 7.39 4.90 -5.25
CA HIS A 144 7.76 6.30 -5.08
C HIS A 144 6.95 7.23 -6.00
N LYS A 145 6.84 6.90 -7.30
CA LYS A 145 6.09 7.70 -8.27
C LYS A 145 4.60 7.78 -7.90
N LEU A 146 4.02 6.67 -7.45
CA LEU A 146 2.61 6.59 -7.03
C LEU A 146 2.37 7.47 -5.79
N ALA A 147 3.17 7.29 -4.74
CA ALA A 147 3.06 8.07 -3.51
C ALA A 147 3.28 9.57 -3.75
N LEU A 148 4.26 9.94 -4.58
CA LEU A 148 4.52 11.33 -4.95
C LEU A 148 3.34 11.96 -5.72
N SER A 149 2.71 11.22 -6.63
CA SER A 149 1.53 11.67 -7.36
C SER A 149 0.34 11.94 -6.42
N GLN A 150 0.12 11.03 -5.47
CA GLN A 150 -0.92 11.14 -4.46
C GLN A 150 -0.64 12.32 -3.51
N LEU A 151 0.59 12.49 -3.05
CA LEU A 151 1.01 13.62 -2.22
C LEU A 151 0.82 14.98 -2.92
N LYS A 152 0.97 15.03 -4.25
CA LYS A 152 0.69 16.23 -5.06
C LYS A 152 -0.80 16.52 -5.23
N GLY A 153 -1.69 15.69 -4.68
CA GLY A 153 -3.14 15.90 -4.69
C GLY A 153 -3.83 15.55 -6.01
N HIS A 154 -3.19 14.81 -6.92
CA HIS A 154 -3.82 14.43 -8.19
C HIS A 154 -5.09 13.63 -7.98
N PHE A 155 -5.09 12.69 -7.04
CA PHE A 155 -6.27 11.88 -6.71
C PHE A 155 -7.41 12.74 -6.14
N SER A 156 -7.10 13.63 -5.20
CA SER A 156 -8.09 14.53 -4.58
C SER A 156 -8.68 15.51 -5.59
N SER A 157 -7.88 15.99 -6.55
CA SER A 157 -8.35 16.85 -7.63
C SER A 157 -9.32 16.12 -8.56
N GLU A 158 -9.07 14.86 -8.89
CA GLU A 158 -9.97 14.01 -9.68
C GLU A 158 -11.30 13.78 -8.95
N LEU A 159 -11.26 13.45 -7.66
CA LEU A 159 -12.47 13.27 -6.85
C LEU A 159 -13.29 14.56 -6.75
N SER A 160 -12.63 15.72 -6.61
CA SER A 160 -13.30 17.01 -6.60
C SER A 160 -14.01 17.29 -7.92
N LEU A 161 -13.37 16.99 -9.04
CA LEU A 161 -13.97 17.15 -10.38
C LEU A 161 -15.22 16.25 -10.53
N LEU A 162 -15.11 14.98 -10.12
CA LEU A 162 -16.25 14.04 -10.15
C LEU A 162 -17.40 14.50 -9.26
N ARG A 163 -17.09 14.99 -8.06
CA ARG A 163 -18.08 15.55 -7.12
C ARG A 163 -18.81 16.74 -7.76
N ASP A 164 -18.09 17.68 -8.37
CA ASP A 164 -18.68 18.86 -8.98
C ASP A 164 -19.57 18.49 -10.18
N GLN A 165 -19.20 17.46 -10.94
CA GLN A 165 -20.02 16.91 -12.00
C GLN A 165 -21.30 16.24 -11.47
N LEU A 166 -21.23 15.47 -10.38
CA LEU A 166 -22.39 14.89 -9.72
C LEU A 166 -23.32 15.96 -9.17
N LEU A 167 -22.80 16.99 -8.52
CA LEU A 167 -23.57 18.12 -8.04
C LEU A 167 -24.32 18.81 -9.18
N LYS A 168 -23.67 18.98 -10.35
CA LYS A 168 -24.31 19.55 -11.53
C LYS A 168 -25.49 18.69 -11.99
N ILE A 169 -25.34 17.35 -12.05
CA ILE A 169 -26.45 16.45 -12.39
C ILE A 169 -27.59 16.58 -11.41
N THR A 170 -27.27 16.52 -10.10
CA THR A 170 -28.28 16.65 -9.04
C THR A 170 -29.05 17.96 -9.16
N SER A 171 -28.36 19.09 -9.34
CA SER A 171 -29.01 20.40 -9.48
C SER A 171 -29.91 20.47 -10.72
N LEU A 172 -29.53 19.87 -11.83
CA LEU A 172 -30.36 19.83 -13.05
C LEU A 172 -31.60 18.95 -12.85
N LEU A 173 -31.48 17.82 -12.13
CA LEU A 173 -32.60 16.95 -11.82
C LEU A 173 -33.57 17.59 -10.82
N GLU A 174 -33.07 18.30 -9.80
CA GLU A 174 -33.87 19.08 -8.87
C GLU A 174 -34.67 20.17 -9.58
N LEU A 175 -34.01 20.89 -10.50
CA LEU A 175 -34.66 21.92 -11.29
C LEU A 175 -35.79 21.35 -12.18
N GLU A 176 -35.57 20.17 -12.80
CA GLU A 176 -36.57 19.49 -13.62
C GLU A 176 -37.74 19.00 -12.77
N LEU A 177 -37.48 18.55 -11.52
CA LEU A 177 -38.52 18.14 -10.58
C LEU A 177 -39.38 19.31 -10.09
N ASP A 178 -38.75 20.44 -9.73
CA ASP A 178 -39.44 21.62 -9.20
C ASP A 178 -40.35 22.29 -10.26
N PHE A 179 -39.99 22.18 -11.53
CA PHE A 179 -40.74 22.75 -12.65
C PHE A 179 -41.49 21.72 -13.49
N SER A 180 -41.64 20.49 -12.99
CA SER A 180 -42.35 19.40 -13.68
C SER A 180 -43.82 19.69 -14.01
N ASP A 181 -44.46 20.67 -13.34
CA ASP A 181 -45.85 21.11 -13.62
C ASP A 181 -45.94 22.05 -14.84
N HIS A 182 -44.81 22.47 -15.42
CA HIS A 182 -44.75 23.32 -16.60
C HIS A 182 -44.35 22.51 -17.83
N GLU A 183 -45.33 21.99 -18.57
CA GLU A 183 -45.12 21.09 -19.72
C GLU A 183 -44.28 21.68 -20.89
N GLU A 184 -43.93 22.97 -20.86
CA GLU A 184 -43.25 23.64 -21.99
C GLU A 184 -41.74 23.94 -21.74
N LEU A 185 -41.18 23.59 -20.60
CA LEU A 185 -39.79 23.93 -20.27
C LEU A 185 -38.96 22.68 -19.97
N GLU A 186 -38.22 22.19 -20.99
CA GLU A 186 -37.12 21.24 -20.74
C GLU A 186 -35.90 22.02 -20.24
N PHE A 187 -35.60 21.92 -18.93
CA PHE A 187 -34.44 22.60 -18.30
C PHE A 187 -33.12 21.83 -18.50
N ALA A 188 -33.19 20.54 -18.84
CA ALA A 188 -32.02 19.74 -19.10
C ALA A 188 -32.29 18.76 -20.26
N ASP A 189 -31.40 18.75 -21.26
CA ASP A 189 -31.42 17.70 -22.27
C ASP A 189 -31.07 16.36 -21.59
N ARG A 190 -32.04 15.43 -21.54
CA ARG A 190 -31.85 14.08 -20.97
C ARG A 190 -30.70 13.33 -21.62
N SER A 191 -30.36 13.65 -22.85
CA SER A 191 -29.22 13.06 -23.56
C SER A 191 -27.90 13.55 -22.97
N GLU A 192 -27.79 14.84 -22.64
CA GLU A 192 -26.60 15.42 -21.96
C GLU A 192 -26.44 14.86 -20.55
N LEU A 193 -27.53 14.74 -19.78
CA LEU A 193 -27.50 14.15 -18.44
C LEU A 193 -27.00 12.70 -18.48
N LYS A 194 -27.54 11.92 -19.43
CA LYS A 194 -27.14 10.51 -19.62
C LYS A 194 -25.68 10.38 -20.05
N ALA A 195 -25.22 11.24 -20.96
CA ALA A 195 -23.83 11.25 -21.39
C ALA A 195 -22.89 11.68 -20.27
N LEU A 196 -23.29 12.64 -19.41
CA LEU A 196 -22.49 13.04 -18.26
C LEU A 196 -22.44 11.92 -17.21
N ALA A 197 -23.55 11.27 -16.90
CA ALA A 197 -23.60 10.13 -16.01
C ALA A 197 -22.71 8.98 -16.48
N GLN A 198 -22.76 8.65 -17.78
CA GLN A 198 -21.88 7.65 -18.36
C GLN A 198 -20.39 7.98 -18.24
N LYS A 199 -20.00 9.23 -18.49
CA LYS A 199 -18.61 9.67 -18.32
C LYS A 199 -18.14 9.55 -16.87
N ILE A 200 -19.00 9.84 -15.91
CA ILE A 200 -18.70 9.69 -14.49
C ILE A 200 -18.52 8.21 -14.14
N ASP A 201 -19.41 7.36 -14.60
CA ASP A 201 -19.36 5.91 -14.39
C ASP A 201 -18.08 5.30 -14.97
N GLU A 202 -17.74 5.62 -16.24
CA GLU A 202 -16.50 5.20 -16.89
C GLU A 202 -15.25 5.67 -16.09
N ARG A 203 -15.29 6.90 -15.58
CA ARG A 203 -14.17 7.43 -14.81
C ARG A 203 -14.02 6.76 -13.45
N ILE A 204 -15.11 6.55 -12.75
CA ILE A 204 -15.13 5.83 -11.45
C ILE A 204 -14.66 4.40 -11.65
N SER A 205 -15.15 3.71 -12.67
CA SER A 205 -14.74 2.35 -13.02
C SER A 205 -13.24 2.28 -13.32
N THR A 206 -12.71 3.24 -14.10
CA THR A 206 -11.26 3.33 -14.38
C THR A 206 -10.46 3.55 -13.10
N LEU A 207 -10.91 4.42 -12.19
CA LEU A 207 -10.25 4.66 -10.91
C LEU A 207 -10.28 3.42 -10.02
N ALA A 208 -11.42 2.71 -9.96
CA ALA A 208 -11.56 1.47 -9.20
C ALA A 208 -10.60 0.38 -9.70
N HIS A 209 -10.52 0.14 -11.01
CA HIS A 209 -9.57 -0.81 -11.60
C HIS A 209 -8.11 -0.40 -11.39
N SER A 210 -7.81 0.92 -11.44
CA SER A 210 -6.46 1.41 -11.19
C SER A 210 -6.01 1.20 -9.74
N PHE A 211 -6.95 1.10 -8.80
CA PHE A 211 -6.67 0.82 -7.39
C PHE A 211 -6.08 -0.59 -7.20
N GLU A 212 -6.60 -1.61 -7.87
CA GLU A 212 -6.08 -2.98 -7.81
C GLU A 212 -4.63 -3.03 -8.28
N THR A 213 -4.34 -2.39 -9.43
CA THR A 213 -2.97 -2.26 -9.96
C THR A 213 -2.07 -1.48 -9.02
N GLY A 214 -2.57 -0.37 -8.45
CA GLY A 214 -1.83 0.45 -7.48
C GLY A 214 -1.51 -0.31 -6.20
N ASN A 215 -2.45 -1.11 -5.71
CA ASN A 215 -2.28 -1.93 -4.52
C ASN A 215 -1.25 -3.06 -4.74
N ALA A 216 -1.28 -3.71 -5.91
CA ALA A 216 -0.28 -4.70 -6.29
C ALA A 216 1.14 -4.08 -6.38
N ILE A 217 1.26 -2.85 -6.89
CA ILE A 217 2.53 -2.11 -6.93
C ILE A 217 3.00 -1.74 -5.51
N LYS A 218 2.09 -1.32 -4.64
CA LYS A 218 2.39 -0.87 -3.26
C LYS A 218 2.79 -2.02 -2.36
N GLN A 219 2.00 -3.10 -2.35
CA GLN A 219 2.18 -4.25 -1.47
C GLN A 219 3.12 -5.32 -2.05
N GLY A 220 3.40 -5.24 -3.34
CA GLY A 220 4.07 -6.29 -4.09
C GLY A 220 3.09 -7.40 -4.52
N ILE A 221 3.42 -8.08 -5.62
CA ILE A 221 2.62 -9.19 -6.15
C ILE A 221 2.88 -10.43 -5.30
N PRO A 222 1.84 -10.97 -4.63
CA PRO A 222 2.01 -12.16 -3.81
C PRO A 222 2.22 -13.40 -4.69
N VAL A 223 3.31 -14.14 -4.39
CA VAL A 223 3.74 -15.34 -5.12
C VAL A 223 3.82 -16.50 -4.15
N ALA A 224 3.12 -17.59 -4.42
CA ALA A 224 3.26 -18.86 -3.72
C ALA A 224 4.14 -19.82 -4.51
N ILE A 225 5.06 -20.53 -3.84
CA ILE A 225 5.88 -21.60 -4.44
C ILE A 225 5.43 -22.91 -3.85
N ILE A 226 4.84 -23.78 -4.66
CA ILE A 226 4.31 -25.08 -4.25
C ILE A 226 5.05 -26.23 -4.98
N GLY A 227 4.94 -27.42 -4.46
CA GLY A 227 5.54 -28.64 -5.01
C GLY A 227 5.90 -29.63 -3.91
N LYS A 228 6.21 -30.86 -4.28
CA LYS A 228 6.60 -31.96 -3.35
C LYS A 228 7.83 -31.57 -2.51
N THR A 229 8.07 -32.31 -1.44
CA THR A 229 9.32 -32.22 -0.67
C THR A 229 10.52 -32.50 -1.59
N ASN A 230 11.61 -31.76 -1.38
CA ASN A 230 12.87 -31.91 -2.13
C ASN A 230 12.82 -31.62 -3.65
N VAL A 231 11.76 -31.02 -4.18
CA VAL A 231 11.64 -30.66 -5.60
C VAL A 231 12.45 -29.40 -5.99
N GLY A 232 13.08 -28.75 -5.00
CA GLY A 232 13.91 -27.57 -5.27
C GLY A 232 13.27 -26.23 -4.92
N LYS A 233 12.15 -26.18 -4.19
CA LYS A 233 11.47 -24.93 -3.77
C LYS A 233 12.42 -23.95 -3.08
N SER A 234 13.14 -24.41 -2.07
CA SER A 234 14.09 -23.58 -1.32
C SER A 234 15.26 -23.10 -2.19
N THR A 235 15.71 -23.93 -3.12
CA THR A 235 16.78 -23.57 -4.06
C THR A 235 16.33 -22.47 -5.01
N LEU A 236 15.10 -22.58 -5.56
CA LEU A 236 14.51 -21.56 -6.42
C LEU A 236 14.33 -20.24 -5.65
N LEU A 237 13.71 -20.29 -4.47
CA LEU A 237 13.50 -19.13 -3.63
C LEU A 237 14.82 -18.41 -3.29
N ASN A 238 15.81 -19.18 -2.82
CA ASN A 238 17.13 -18.62 -2.49
C ASN A 238 17.81 -17.99 -3.71
N ARG A 239 17.65 -18.56 -4.90
CA ARG A 239 18.21 -17.98 -6.13
C ARG A 239 17.51 -16.67 -6.50
N LEU A 240 16.19 -16.63 -6.44
CA LEU A 240 15.41 -15.40 -6.69
C LEU A 240 15.71 -14.29 -5.69
N LEU A 241 16.00 -14.64 -4.43
CA LEU A 241 16.35 -13.67 -3.39
C LEU A 241 17.83 -13.23 -3.47
N HIS A 242 18.71 -14.05 -3.98
CA HIS A 242 20.18 -13.75 -4.03
C HIS A 242 20.58 -12.90 -5.23
N GLU A 243 19.82 -12.89 -6.30
CA GLU A 243 20.12 -12.06 -7.48
C GLU A 243 19.97 -10.56 -7.18
N ASP A 244 19.20 -10.17 -6.13
CA ASP A 244 18.94 -8.76 -5.77
C ASP A 244 19.60 -8.26 -4.48
N LYS A 245 20.44 -9.06 -3.81
CA LYS A 245 21.07 -8.65 -2.52
C LYS A 245 22.07 -7.49 -2.59
N ALA A 246 22.19 -6.80 -3.71
CA ALA A 246 23.07 -5.62 -3.82
C ALA A 246 22.50 -4.35 -3.14
N ILE A 247 21.21 -4.27 -2.82
CA ILE A 247 20.58 -3.07 -2.22
C ILE A 247 19.44 -3.48 -1.29
N VAL A 248 19.70 -4.04 -0.13
CA VAL A 248 18.68 -4.15 0.93
C VAL A 248 19.21 -3.53 2.21
N SER A 249 18.64 -2.39 2.59
CA SER A 249 18.77 -1.85 3.94
C SER A 249 17.96 -2.73 4.89
N ASP A 250 18.55 -3.12 6.03
CA ASP A 250 17.87 -3.78 7.14
C ASP A 250 16.74 -2.90 7.69
N ILE A 251 15.55 -3.04 7.16
CA ILE A 251 14.34 -2.47 7.76
C ILE A 251 13.73 -3.56 8.63
N HIS A 252 14.14 -3.60 9.89
CA HIS A 252 13.40 -4.32 10.91
C HIS A 252 12.11 -3.56 11.21
N GLY A 253 11.01 -3.96 10.57
CA GLY A 253 9.67 -3.56 10.97
C GLY A 253 9.29 -4.24 12.28
N THR A 254 8.96 -3.43 13.28
CA THR A 254 8.36 -3.84 14.54
C THR A 254 6.93 -4.30 14.28
N THR A 255 6.70 -5.59 14.07
CA THR A 255 5.45 -6.31 14.44
C THR A 255 5.67 -7.80 14.17
N ARG A 256 5.03 -8.66 14.94
CA ARG A 256 5.04 -10.14 14.93
C ARG A 256 4.39 -10.76 13.69
N ASP A 257 4.57 -10.18 12.53
CA ASP A 257 3.99 -10.67 11.28
C ASP A 257 5.01 -11.50 10.50
N VAL A 258 4.52 -12.54 9.87
CA VAL A 258 5.22 -13.54 9.07
C VAL A 258 6.35 -12.90 8.26
N ILE A 259 7.57 -13.38 8.40
CA ILE A 259 8.73 -12.93 7.61
C ILE A 259 8.46 -13.34 6.16
N GLU A 260 7.95 -12.42 5.36
CA GLU A 260 7.78 -12.60 3.93
C GLU A 260 9.03 -12.09 3.22
N ASP A 261 9.61 -12.93 2.39
CA ASP A 261 10.76 -12.56 1.58
C ASP A 261 10.28 -11.82 0.30
N THR A 262 10.95 -10.72 -0.04
CA THR A 262 10.61 -9.93 -1.23
C THR A 262 11.79 -9.83 -2.19
N THR A 263 11.51 -9.79 -3.50
CA THR A 263 12.50 -9.49 -4.54
C THR A 263 11.93 -8.46 -5.52
N GLN A 264 12.80 -7.74 -6.22
CA GLN A 264 12.40 -6.76 -7.25
C GLN A 264 12.86 -7.25 -8.62
N ILE A 265 11.92 -7.40 -9.54
CA ILE A 265 12.21 -7.75 -10.93
C ILE A 265 11.66 -6.63 -11.83
N ASN A 266 12.52 -5.97 -12.58
CA ASN A 266 12.16 -4.85 -13.46
C ASN A 266 11.37 -3.72 -12.77
N GLY A 267 11.67 -3.45 -11.48
CA GLY A 267 11.03 -2.40 -10.70
C GLY A 267 9.65 -2.78 -10.14
N ILE A 268 9.24 -4.05 -10.26
CA ILE A 268 8.05 -4.63 -9.64
C ILE A 268 8.49 -5.48 -8.46
N THR A 269 7.86 -5.27 -7.31
CA THR A 269 8.12 -6.07 -6.11
C THR A 269 7.28 -7.33 -6.14
N PHE A 270 7.92 -8.49 -5.95
CA PHE A 270 7.27 -9.79 -5.74
C PHE A 270 7.47 -10.20 -4.29
N ARG A 271 6.40 -10.63 -3.64
CA ARG A 271 6.35 -11.01 -2.24
C ARG A 271 6.09 -12.52 -2.15
N PHE A 272 7.06 -13.28 -1.67
CA PHE A 272 6.92 -14.73 -1.54
C PHE A 272 6.21 -15.08 -0.23
N ILE A 273 5.05 -15.75 -0.37
CA ILE A 273 4.21 -16.13 0.76
C ILE A 273 4.70 -17.48 1.30
N ASP A 274 4.72 -17.62 2.64
CA ASP A 274 5.07 -18.87 3.34
C ASP A 274 6.50 -19.39 3.14
N THR A 275 7.45 -18.48 3.16
CA THR A 275 8.87 -18.87 3.10
C THR A 275 9.32 -19.71 4.30
N ALA A 276 8.61 -19.64 5.45
CA ALA A 276 8.91 -20.43 6.64
C ALA A 276 8.69 -21.95 6.42
N GLY A 277 7.60 -22.34 5.75
CA GLY A 277 7.34 -23.73 5.37
C GLY A 277 8.30 -24.29 4.32
N ILE A 278 8.91 -23.41 3.53
CA ILE A 278 9.90 -23.76 2.52
C ILE A 278 11.29 -23.95 3.15
N ARG A 279 11.60 -23.26 4.24
CA ARG A 279 12.91 -23.28 4.93
C ARG A 279 13.04 -24.41 5.97
N GLN A 280 11.94 -24.92 6.51
CA GLN A 280 11.95 -26.02 7.48
C GLN A 280 11.69 -27.36 6.78
N THR A 281 12.73 -28.11 6.55
CA THR A 281 12.71 -29.49 6.06
C THR A 281 12.77 -30.45 7.26
N ASP A 282 11.67 -30.68 7.98
CA ASP A 282 11.55 -31.76 8.93
C ASP A 282 10.15 -32.41 8.92
N ASP A 283 10.16 -33.73 8.83
CA ASP A 283 9.23 -34.74 8.40
C ASP A 283 8.00 -35.01 9.28
N THR A 284 7.33 -34.08 9.93
CA THR A 284 6.25 -34.52 10.85
C THR A 284 4.88 -33.85 10.77
N ILE A 285 4.56 -33.02 9.73
CA ILE A 285 3.22 -32.39 9.67
C ILE A 285 2.64 -32.37 8.24
N GLU A 286 2.41 -33.55 7.66
CA GLU A 286 1.89 -33.63 6.28
C GLU A 286 0.39 -33.25 6.15
N GLN A 287 -0.44 -33.49 7.16
CA GLN A 287 -1.89 -33.19 7.07
C GLN A 287 -2.29 -31.79 7.50
N LEU A 288 -1.58 -31.15 8.42
CA LEU A 288 -1.77 -29.72 8.77
C LEU A 288 -1.16 -28.77 7.74
N GLY A 289 -0.17 -29.25 6.98
CA GLY A 289 0.48 -28.53 5.90
C GLY A 289 -0.45 -28.29 4.70
N ILE A 290 -1.31 -29.23 4.37
CA ILE A 290 -2.20 -29.15 3.22
C ILE A 290 -3.25 -28.05 3.38
N GLN A 291 -3.92 -27.94 4.54
CA GLN A 291 -4.91 -26.88 4.77
C GLN A 291 -4.30 -25.48 4.82
N ARG A 292 -3.12 -25.32 5.41
CA ARG A 292 -2.40 -24.04 5.39
C ARG A 292 -1.91 -23.66 4.00
N SER A 293 -1.52 -24.64 3.20
CA SER A 293 -1.11 -24.40 1.80
C SER A 293 -2.28 -23.94 0.95
N TYR A 294 -3.50 -24.44 1.16
CA TYR A 294 -4.69 -23.95 0.44
C TYR A 294 -5.06 -22.50 0.79
N GLN A 295 -5.07 -22.13 2.06
CA GLN A 295 -5.33 -20.75 2.48
C GLN A 295 -4.34 -19.75 1.86
N LYS A 296 -3.08 -20.17 1.72
CA LYS A 296 -2.03 -19.32 1.14
C LYS A 296 -2.05 -19.27 -0.38
N LEU A 297 -2.58 -20.30 -1.02
CA LEU A 297 -2.87 -20.25 -2.46
C LEU A 297 -3.96 -19.24 -2.79
N GLU A 298 -4.96 -19.09 -1.91
CA GLU A 298 -6.02 -18.07 -2.08
C GLU A 298 -5.49 -16.63 -1.98
N GLU A 299 -4.41 -16.40 -1.23
CA GLU A 299 -3.77 -15.10 -1.10
C GLU A 299 -2.80 -14.79 -2.26
N ALA A 300 -2.40 -15.80 -3.03
CA ALA A 300 -1.40 -15.64 -4.09
C ALA A 300 -2.02 -15.19 -5.41
N THR A 301 -1.45 -14.14 -5.99
CA THR A 301 -1.75 -13.75 -7.39
C THR A 301 -1.03 -14.64 -8.39
N ILE A 302 0.18 -15.10 -8.04
CA ILE A 302 0.99 -16.00 -8.87
C ILE A 302 1.32 -17.24 -8.06
N VAL A 303 1.10 -18.41 -8.66
CA VAL A 303 1.47 -19.71 -8.09
C VAL A 303 2.55 -20.35 -8.96
N LEU A 304 3.72 -20.60 -8.38
CA LEU A 304 4.79 -21.36 -9.01
C LEU A 304 4.74 -22.81 -8.50
N TRP A 305 4.30 -23.70 -9.34
CA TRP A 305 4.23 -25.12 -9.02
C TRP A 305 5.45 -25.84 -9.57
N LEU A 306 6.30 -26.35 -8.66
CA LEU A 306 7.50 -27.12 -9.02
C LEU A 306 7.18 -28.59 -9.09
N LEU A 307 7.56 -29.20 -10.20
CA LEU A 307 7.38 -30.63 -10.47
C LEU A 307 8.74 -31.34 -10.54
N ASP A 308 8.77 -32.58 -10.14
CA ASP A 308 9.95 -33.47 -10.17
C ASP A 308 10.04 -34.27 -11.47
N SER A 309 9.10 -34.07 -12.39
CA SER A 309 9.02 -34.73 -13.70
C SER A 309 8.87 -33.67 -14.80
N GLN A 310 9.17 -34.05 -16.04
CA GLN A 310 8.92 -33.24 -17.22
C GLN A 310 7.74 -33.85 -18.00
N PRO A 311 6.49 -33.57 -17.62
CA PRO A 311 5.34 -34.08 -18.34
C PRO A 311 5.26 -33.44 -19.72
N SER A 312 4.79 -34.20 -20.68
CA SER A 312 4.42 -33.69 -21.99
C SER A 312 3.15 -32.82 -21.93
N VAL A 313 2.94 -31.96 -22.91
CA VAL A 313 1.71 -31.14 -23.00
C VAL A 313 0.46 -32.03 -22.96
N GLU A 314 0.49 -33.20 -23.60
CA GLU A 314 -0.65 -34.11 -23.62
C GLU A 314 -0.91 -34.74 -22.24
N GLU A 315 0.13 -35.13 -21.50
CA GLU A 315 -0.03 -35.62 -20.15
C GLU A 315 -0.63 -34.58 -19.20
N ILE A 316 -0.25 -33.32 -19.37
CA ILE A 316 -0.83 -32.19 -18.60
C ILE A 316 -2.30 -32.01 -18.97
N ASN A 317 -2.62 -32.01 -20.25
CA ASN A 317 -3.98 -31.86 -20.76
C ASN A 317 -4.89 -33.01 -20.30
N ASP A 318 -4.38 -34.23 -20.27
CA ASP A 318 -5.11 -35.40 -19.78
C ASP A 318 -5.45 -35.31 -18.30
N ILE A 319 -4.57 -34.74 -17.48
CA ILE A 319 -4.87 -34.47 -16.07
C ILE A 319 -6.06 -33.52 -15.94
N PHE A 320 -6.12 -32.44 -16.73
CA PHE A 320 -7.24 -31.49 -16.69
C PHE A 320 -8.54 -32.09 -17.25
N ARG A 321 -8.48 -32.86 -18.35
CA ARG A 321 -9.64 -33.58 -18.87
C ARG A 321 -10.22 -34.55 -17.83
N LYS A 322 -9.33 -35.29 -17.16
CA LYS A 322 -9.72 -36.22 -16.10
C LYS A 322 -10.35 -35.48 -14.92
N ALA A 323 -9.70 -34.46 -14.40
CA ALA A 323 -10.20 -33.67 -13.28
C ALA A 323 -11.58 -33.04 -13.62
N ALA A 324 -11.75 -32.46 -14.79
CA ALA A 324 -13.02 -31.89 -15.24
C ALA A 324 -14.16 -32.93 -15.36
N SER A 325 -13.84 -34.22 -15.45
CA SER A 325 -14.81 -35.32 -15.49
C SER A 325 -15.14 -35.92 -14.10
N GLU A 326 -14.44 -35.54 -13.05
CA GLU A 326 -14.67 -36.02 -11.69
C GLU A 326 -15.87 -35.31 -11.04
N ASP A 327 -16.69 -36.06 -10.29
CA ASP A 327 -17.88 -35.54 -9.63
C ASP A 327 -17.60 -34.32 -8.73
N TYR A 328 -16.43 -34.30 -8.10
CA TYR A 328 -16.00 -33.21 -7.21
C TYR A 328 -15.84 -31.87 -7.95
N TYR A 329 -15.39 -31.90 -9.19
CA TYR A 329 -15.16 -30.69 -10.00
C TYR A 329 -16.29 -30.39 -10.97
N GLN A 330 -17.37 -31.18 -10.97
CA GLN A 330 -18.50 -30.98 -11.88
C GLN A 330 -19.15 -29.61 -11.63
N GLY A 331 -19.28 -28.80 -12.68
CA GLY A 331 -19.78 -27.43 -12.63
C GLY A 331 -18.77 -26.40 -12.11
N ILE A 332 -17.58 -26.83 -11.64
CA ILE A 332 -16.54 -25.96 -11.11
C ILE A 332 -15.38 -25.81 -12.10
N LEU A 333 -14.86 -26.92 -12.60
CA LEU A 333 -13.75 -26.98 -13.53
C LEU A 333 -14.23 -27.55 -14.88
N ALA A 334 -13.85 -26.89 -15.95
CA ALA A 334 -13.99 -27.41 -17.31
C ALA A 334 -12.66 -27.39 -18.05
N ALA A 335 -12.55 -28.16 -19.11
CA ALA A 335 -11.44 -28.13 -20.04
C ALA A 335 -11.96 -28.10 -21.47
N THR A 336 -11.37 -27.29 -22.34
CA THR A 336 -11.81 -27.13 -23.73
C THR A 336 -10.65 -27.23 -24.70
N ASP A 337 -10.92 -27.84 -25.85
CA ASP A 337 -10.03 -27.88 -27.02
C ASP A 337 -10.47 -26.86 -28.11
N GLU A 338 -11.48 -26.03 -27.82
CA GLU A 338 -11.98 -25.04 -28.73
C GLU A 338 -11.14 -23.77 -28.71
N GLU A 339 -10.95 -23.12 -29.86
CA GLU A 339 -10.22 -21.85 -29.96
C GLU A 339 -11.17 -20.68 -29.67
N LEU A 340 -11.36 -20.38 -28.38
CA LEU A 340 -12.26 -19.35 -27.88
C LEU A 340 -11.48 -18.13 -27.39
N VAL A 341 -12.18 -17.01 -27.25
CA VAL A 341 -11.63 -15.76 -26.69
C VAL A 341 -12.41 -15.34 -25.45
N SER A 342 -11.89 -14.40 -24.69
CA SER A 342 -12.46 -13.97 -23.39
C SER A 342 -13.95 -13.62 -23.43
N THR A 343 -14.45 -13.09 -24.56
CA THR A 343 -15.87 -12.75 -24.72
C THR A 343 -16.80 -13.97 -24.81
N ASP A 344 -16.29 -15.12 -25.22
CA ASP A 344 -17.08 -16.34 -25.36
C ASP A 344 -17.39 -16.99 -24.00
N TYR A 345 -16.63 -16.62 -22.97
CA TYR A 345 -16.81 -17.13 -21.61
C TYR A 345 -17.73 -16.27 -20.75
N ARG A 346 -18.25 -15.14 -21.25
CA ARG A 346 -19.20 -14.31 -20.50
C ARG A 346 -20.48 -15.05 -20.19
N GLY A 347 -20.88 -15.03 -18.91
CA GLY A 347 -22.04 -15.76 -18.42
C GLY A 347 -21.80 -17.27 -18.26
N ASN A 348 -20.57 -17.73 -18.36
CA ASN A 348 -20.22 -19.12 -18.10
C ASN A 348 -20.15 -19.37 -16.57
N SER A 349 -20.82 -20.42 -16.09
CA SER A 349 -20.96 -20.72 -14.66
C SER A 349 -19.74 -21.45 -14.04
N TYR A 350 -18.82 -21.95 -14.85
CA TYR A 350 -17.64 -22.62 -14.34
C TYR A 350 -16.69 -21.61 -13.68
N SER A 351 -16.07 -22.01 -12.56
CA SER A 351 -15.08 -21.19 -11.87
C SER A 351 -13.73 -21.14 -12.59
N SER A 352 -13.44 -22.15 -13.42
CA SER A 352 -12.23 -22.20 -14.24
C SER A 352 -12.45 -23.10 -15.46
N ILE A 353 -12.03 -22.65 -16.63
CA ILE A 353 -12.11 -23.40 -17.89
C ILE A 353 -10.73 -23.43 -18.50
N VAL A 354 -10.05 -24.57 -18.41
CA VAL A 354 -8.69 -24.73 -18.93
C VAL A 354 -8.71 -24.79 -20.45
N ASP A 355 -7.93 -23.91 -21.07
CA ASP A 355 -7.70 -23.89 -22.52
C ASP A 355 -6.55 -24.84 -22.86
N LEU A 356 -6.88 -26.03 -23.29
CA LEU A 356 -5.93 -27.11 -23.55
C LEU A 356 -5.00 -26.81 -24.74
N LYS A 357 -5.41 -25.93 -25.65
CA LYS A 357 -4.58 -25.53 -26.80
C LYS A 357 -3.54 -24.49 -26.44
N LEU A 358 -3.75 -23.74 -25.35
CA LEU A 358 -2.80 -22.77 -24.83
C LEU A 358 -1.86 -23.35 -23.77
N THR A 359 -2.03 -24.63 -23.41
CA THR A 359 -1.05 -25.34 -22.57
C THR A 359 0.25 -25.53 -23.34
N ASP A 360 1.37 -25.16 -22.74
CA ASP A 360 2.68 -25.22 -23.37
C ASP A 360 3.78 -25.60 -22.36
N VAL A 361 4.88 -26.15 -22.85
CA VAL A 361 6.10 -26.41 -22.08
C VAL A 361 7.24 -25.58 -22.66
N VAL A 362 7.45 -24.43 -22.09
CA VAL A 362 8.44 -23.46 -22.54
C VAL A 362 9.83 -23.88 -22.10
N ASP A 363 10.82 -23.89 -23.01
CA ASP A 363 12.20 -24.27 -22.77
C ASP A 363 12.40 -25.65 -22.09
N GLY A 364 11.37 -26.54 -22.20
CA GLY A 364 11.42 -27.91 -21.70
C GLY A 364 11.25 -28.06 -20.19
N ASN A 365 11.09 -26.98 -19.45
CA ASN A 365 10.99 -27.01 -17.97
C ASN A 365 10.02 -26.03 -17.32
N LEU A 366 9.39 -25.16 -18.09
CA LEU A 366 8.35 -24.25 -17.61
C LEU A 366 7.00 -24.61 -18.23
N ILE A 367 6.07 -25.08 -17.41
CA ILE A 367 4.72 -25.41 -17.85
C ILE A 367 3.86 -24.15 -17.79
N LYS A 368 3.24 -23.81 -18.93
CA LYS A 368 2.25 -22.74 -19.03
C LYS A 368 0.87 -23.38 -19.18
N VAL A 369 -0.05 -23.02 -18.29
CA VAL A 369 -1.48 -23.37 -18.40
C VAL A 369 -2.28 -22.08 -18.44
N VAL A 370 -3.25 -22.00 -19.32
CA VAL A 370 -4.19 -20.88 -19.43
C VAL A 370 -5.57 -21.37 -19.06
N ALA A 371 -6.24 -20.64 -18.20
CA ALA A 371 -7.62 -20.90 -17.83
C ALA A 371 -8.44 -19.61 -17.92
N TRP A 372 -9.67 -19.74 -18.41
CA TRP A 372 -10.64 -18.67 -18.56
C TRP A 372 -11.70 -18.75 -17.48
N TYR A 373 -12.25 -17.62 -17.07
CA TYR A 373 -13.38 -17.57 -16.16
C TYR A 373 -14.10 -16.22 -16.27
N ASP A 374 -15.39 -16.22 -15.98
CA ASP A 374 -16.15 -15.01 -15.73
C ASP A 374 -16.14 -14.77 -14.21
N ASN A 375 -15.36 -13.77 -13.76
CA ASN A 375 -15.13 -13.51 -12.33
C ASN A 375 -16.41 -13.15 -11.56
N GLU A 376 -17.40 -12.53 -12.22
CA GLU A 376 -18.66 -12.15 -11.59
C GLU A 376 -19.65 -13.32 -11.63
N TRP A 377 -19.82 -13.94 -12.79
CA TRP A 377 -20.82 -14.97 -12.99
C TRP A 377 -20.45 -16.30 -12.33
N GLY A 378 -19.21 -16.74 -12.49
CA GLY A 378 -18.68 -17.95 -11.86
C GLY A 378 -18.77 -17.86 -10.34
N TYR A 379 -18.33 -16.74 -9.74
CA TYR A 379 -18.43 -16.51 -8.29
C TYR A 379 -19.88 -16.49 -7.79
N SER A 380 -20.78 -15.81 -8.50
CA SER A 380 -22.20 -15.73 -8.12
C SER A 380 -22.86 -17.11 -8.09
N ASN A 381 -22.52 -17.98 -9.05
CA ASN A 381 -23.00 -19.37 -9.05
C ASN A 381 -22.49 -20.17 -7.85
N ARG A 382 -21.21 -20.05 -7.50
CA ARG A 382 -20.64 -20.71 -6.30
C ARG A 382 -21.29 -20.22 -5.01
N LEU A 383 -21.58 -18.92 -4.91
CA LEU A 383 -22.24 -18.34 -3.74
C LEU A 383 -23.67 -18.91 -3.57
N VAL A 384 -24.42 -19.05 -4.67
CA VAL A 384 -25.77 -19.63 -4.65
C VAL A 384 -25.72 -21.10 -4.25
N GLU A 385 -24.82 -21.91 -4.84
CA GLU A 385 -24.65 -23.30 -4.48
C GLU A 385 -24.29 -23.51 -3.02
N LEU A 386 -23.32 -22.74 -2.51
CA LEU A 386 -22.92 -22.75 -1.12
C LEU A 386 -24.11 -22.40 -0.19
N SER A 387 -24.90 -21.40 -0.56
CA SER A 387 -26.08 -20.99 0.21
C SER A 387 -27.15 -22.09 0.26
N VAL A 388 -27.33 -22.82 -0.84
CA VAL A 388 -28.26 -23.98 -0.90
C VAL A 388 -27.76 -25.12 -0.02
N ASP A 389 -26.47 -25.40 -0.02
CA ASP A 389 -25.88 -26.49 0.79
C ASP A 389 -25.92 -26.15 2.28
N PHE A 390 -25.65 -24.91 2.68
CA PHE A 390 -25.86 -24.46 4.05
C PHE A 390 -27.31 -24.58 4.48
N GLY A 391 -28.28 -24.25 3.60
CA GLY A 391 -29.70 -24.42 3.87
C GLY A 391 -30.11 -25.87 4.11
N LYS A 392 -29.46 -26.83 3.44
CA LYS A 392 -29.67 -28.26 3.63
C LYS A 392 -29.06 -28.82 4.92
N MET A 393 -27.91 -28.26 5.37
CA MET A 393 -27.24 -28.67 6.61
C MET A 393 -28.00 -28.23 7.88
N GLY A 394 -28.91 -27.25 7.78
CA GLY A 394 -29.71 -26.75 8.87
C GLY A 394 -31.08 -27.42 9.05
N GLN A 395 -31.41 -28.43 8.23
CA GLN A 395 -32.57 -29.27 8.35
C GLN A 395 -32.19 -30.66 8.91
#